data_0b1d789cb8242cda32770f7b08961403
#
_entry.id   0b1d789cb8242cda32770f7b08961403
#
_cell.length_a   1.000
_cell.length_b   1.000
_cell.length_c   1.000
_cell.angle_alpha   90.00
_cell.angle_beta   90.00
_cell.angle_gamma   90.00
#
_symmetry.space_group_name_H-M   'P 1'
#
loop_
_entity.id
_entity.type
_entity.pdbx_description
1 polymer ?
#
loop_
_entity_poly.entity_id
_entity_poly.type
_entity_poly.pdbx_seq_one_letter_code
_entity_poly.pdbx_strand_id
1 'polypeptide(L)'
;EIRNTQFEQWRSTIAATTSGRVSFYFDGFEQALNADKLDILTSELLASAIKGNKAGSSSDDEMSLLYRIVEPNTWYCAFLTNAADPVRLVKGQEYSVVFDGYSGSTYRGVALEAKVSGKKVVNILQINSDIGDFIGVRSIKAAISAQVSGVEVNTESIQFEKGVPYIVLADGNNTRIEIEVYAVDGSKAI
;
A
#
# COMPACT_ATOMS: atom_id res chain seq x y z
N GLU A 1 -55.30 -3.48 3.04
CA GLU A 1 -54.69 -2.54 4.04
C GLU A 1 -53.81 -3.25 5.08
N ILE A 2 -54.21 -4.44 5.58
CA ILE A 2 -53.43 -5.14 6.62
C ILE A 2 -52.05 -5.62 6.13
N ARG A 3 -51.87 -5.96 4.84
CA ARG A 3 -50.57 -6.40 4.28
C ARG A 3 -49.53 -5.29 4.23
N ASN A 4 -49.92 -4.04 3.95
CA ASN A 4 -48.97 -2.93 3.88
C ASN A 4 -48.45 -2.54 5.26
N THR A 5 -49.25 -2.64 6.31
CA THR A 5 -48.84 -2.26 7.67
C THR A 5 -47.84 -3.24 8.26
N GLN A 6 -47.89 -4.55 7.89
CA GLN A 6 -46.89 -5.54 8.33
C GLN A 6 -45.53 -5.34 7.68
N PHE A 7 -45.48 -4.91 6.41
CA PHE A 7 -44.23 -4.65 5.73
C PHE A 7 -43.50 -3.40 6.25
N GLU A 8 -44.23 -2.40 6.71
CA GLU A 8 -43.63 -1.20 7.29
C GLU A 8 -42.94 -1.45 8.65
N GLN A 9 -43.45 -2.40 9.43
CA GLN A 9 -42.84 -2.81 10.71
C GLN A 9 -41.48 -3.51 10.53
N TRP A 10 -41.22 -4.05 9.33
CA TRP A 10 -39.97 -4.77 9.01
C TRP A 10 -38.98 -3.92 8.25
N ARG A 11 -39.32 -2.65 7.96
CA ARG A 11 -38.40 -1.71 7.33
C ARG A 11 -37.62 -0.97 8.41
N SER A 12 -36.31 -1.19 8.40
CA SER A 12 -35.38 -0.36 9.16
C SER A 12 -34.69 0.59 8.21
N THR A 13 -34.75 1.88 8.49
CA THR A 13 -34.05 2.89 7.73
C THR A 13 -32.83 3.33 8.56
N ILE A 14 -31.65 3.12 8.02
CA ILE A 14 -30.39 3.54 8.64
C ILE A 14 -29.81 4.64 7.75
N ALA A 15 -29.62 5.83 8.33
CA ALA A 15 -28.95 6.93 7.65
C ALA A 15 -27.44 6.72 7.70
N ALA A 16 -26.75 6.97 6.59
CA ALA A 16 -25.30 6.99 6.56
C ALA A 16 -24.77 8.14 7.42
N THR A 17 -23.79 7.88 8.26
CA THR A 17 -23.16 8.89 9.13
C THR A 17 -22.10 9.71 8.40
N THR A 18 -21.60 9.19 7.28
CA THR A 18 -20.56 9.82 6.43
C THR A 18 -20.93 9.64 4.97
N SER A 19 -20.42 10.52 4.11
CA SER A 19 -20.48 10.32 2.65
C SER A 19 -19.39 9.35 2.21
N GLY A 20 -19.67 8.53 1.19
CA GLY A 20 -18.73 7.57 0.67
C GLY A 20 -19.39 6.60 -0.31
N ARG A 21 -18.67 5.59 -0.76
CA ARG A 21 -19.20 4.49 -1.56
C ARG A 21 -19.53 3.29 -0.70
N VAL A 22 -20.68 2.70 -0.93
CA VAL A 22 -21.07 1.46 -0.25
C VAL A 22 -20.38 0.28 -0.93
N SER A 23 -19.73 -0.56 -0.13
CA SER A 23 -19.12 -1.81 -0.57
C SER A 23 -19.70 -2.98 0.22
N PHE A 24 -20.01 -4.05 -0.48
CA PHE A 24 -20.44 -5.35 0.08
C PHE A 24 -19.30 -6.39 0.05
N TYR A 25 -18.10 -5.97 -0.33
CA TYR A 25 -16.93 -6.84 -0.36
C TYR A 25 -16.25 -6.88 1.00
N PHE A 26 -16.07 -8.11 1.52
CA PHE A 26 -15.37 -8.40 2.76
C PHE A 26 -14.43 -9.58 2.57
N ASP A 27 -13.22 -9.46 3.06
CA ASP A 27 -12.18 -10.51 3.00
C ASP A 27 -11.54 -10.80 4.37
N GLY A 28 -12.03 -10.13 5.42
CA GLY A 28 -11.55 -10.29 6.80
C GLY A 28 -10.33 -9.40 7.15
N PHE A 29 -9.84 -8.59 6.22
CA PHE A 29 -8.73 -7.68 6.47
C PHE A 29 -9.17 -6.24 6.78
N GLU A 30 -10.46 -5.94 6.84
CA GLU A 30 -11.01 -4.58 7.00
C GLU A 30 -10.52 -3.89 8.28
N GLN A 31 -10.37 -4.67 9.36
CA GLN A 31 -9.88 -4.16 10.65
C GLN A 31 -8.35 -3.98 10.69
N ALA A 32 -7.63 -4.75 9.89
CA ALA A 32 -6.17 -4.78 9.91
C ALA A 32 -5.55 -3.88 8.83
N LEU A 33 -6.18 -3.81 7.65
CA LEU A 33 -5.75 -3.01 6.51
C LEU A 33 -6.70 -1.83 6.31
N ASN A 34 -6.52 -0.80 7.14
CA ASN A 34 -7.23 0.47 7.01
C ASN A 34 -6.28 1.66 7.12
N ALA A 35 -6.75 2.84 6.75
CA ALA A 35 -5.94 4.07 6.72
C ALA A 35 -5.35 4.45 8.08
N ASP A 36 -6.06 4.16 9.19
CA ASP A 36 -5.63 4.52 10.55
C ASP A 36 -4.53 3.60 11.09
N LYS A 37 -4.20 2.51 10.39
CA LYS A 37 -3.25 1.48 10.81
C LYS A 37 -2.05 1.32 9.88
N LEU A 38 -1.83 2.25 8.99
CA LEU A 38 -0.70 2.18 8.04
C LEU A 38 0.66 2.20 8.75
N ASP A 39 0.74 2.88 9.89
CA ASP A 39 1.96 2.99 10.69
C ASP A 39 2.35 1.70 11.42
N ILE A 40 1.41 0.79 11.64
CA ILE A 40 1.65 -0.52 12.29
C ILE A 40 1.59 -1.69 11.31
N LEU A 41 1.50 -1.42 10.00
CA LEU A 41 1.46 -2.45 8.97
C LEU A 41 2.76 -3.24 8.93
N THR A 42 2.66 -4.59 9.10
CA THR A 42 3.80 -5.51 9.06
C THR A 42 3.93 -6.23 7.74
N SER A 43 5.12 -6.74 7.45
CA SER A 43 5.38 -7.54 6.25
C SER A 43 4.60 -8.85 6.23
N GLU A 44 4.37 -9.46 7.40
CA GLU A 44 3.63 -10.72 7.55
C GLU A 44 2.15 -10.54 7.24
N LEU A 45 1.55 -9.46 7.78
CA LEU A 45 0.15 -9.13 7.53
C LEU A 45 -0.08 -8.84 6.04
N LEU A 46 0.80 -8.02 5.44
CA LEU A 46 0.69 -7.69 4.02
C LEU A 46 0.91 -8.92 3.14
N ALA A 47 1.87 -9.78 3.47
CA ALA A 47 2.09 -11.04 2.74
C ALA A 47 0.89 -11.99 2.83
N SER A 48 0.21 -12.05 3.97
CA SER A 48 -1.02 -12.83 4.14
C SER A 48 -2.16 -12.29 3.28
N ALA A 49 -2.34 -10.99 3.24
CA ALA A 49 -3.34 -10.33 2.41
C ALA A 49 -3.09 -10.56 0.91
N ILE A 50 -1.83 -10.45 0.45
CA ILE A 50 -1.44 -10.70 -0.94
C ILE A 50 -1.72 -12.16 -1.35
N LYS A 51 -1.51 -13.13 -0.44
CA LYS A 51 -1.79 -14.55 -0.69
C LYS A 51 -3.28 -14.89 -0.63
N GLY A 52 -4.14 -13.97 -0.23
CA GLY A 52 -5.57 -14.22 -0.06
C GLY A 52 -5.89 -15.13 1.13
N ASN A 53 -4.98 -15.31 2.07
CA ASN A 53 -5.27 -16.00 3.32
C ASN A 53 -6.25 -15.12 4.12
N LYS A 54 -7.38 -15.67 4.53
CA LYS A 54 -8.31 -14.94 5.40
C LYS A 54 -7.59 -14.58 6.69
N ALA A 55 -7.68 -13.33 7.12
CA ALA A 55 -7.34 -12.98 8.48
C ALA A 55 -8.25 -13.79 9.39
N GLY A 56 -7.68 -14.57 10.31
CA GLY A 56 -8.47 -15.41 11.19
C GLY A 56 -9.52 -14.58 11.92
N SER A 57 -10.77 -14.77 11.59
CA SER A 57 -11.88 -14.24 12.36
C SER A 57 -11.93 -15.00 13.68
N SER A 58 -11.23 -14.49 14.68
CA SER A 58 -11.37 -14.93 16.05
C SER A 58 -12.43 -14.07 16.73
N SER A 59 -13.66 -14.26 16.38
CA SER A 59 -14.78 -13.84 17.24
C SER A 59 -15.98 -14.70 16.91
N ASP A 60 -16.44 -15.43 17.93
CA ASP A 60 -17.73 -16.11 17.99
C ASP A 60 -18.91 -15.11 18.01
N ASP A 61 -18.70 -13.86 17.66
CA ASP A 61 -19.75 -12.88 17.49
C ASP A 61 -20.38 -13.07 16.11
N GLU A 62 -21.59 -13.62 16.11
CA GLU A 62 -22.47 -13.82 14.96
C GLU A 62 -22.91 -12.51 14.26
N MET A 63 -22.22 -11.39 14.45
CA MET A 63 -22.50 -10.15 13.76
C MET A 63 -21.97 -10.21 12.33
N SER A 64 -22.85 -10.51 11.41
CA SER A 64 -22.58 -10.47 9.98
C SER A 64 -22.48 -9.00 9.52
N LEU A 65 -21.33 -8.61 8.95
CA LEU A 65 -21.15 -7.32 8.32
C LEU A 65 -22.03 -7.26 7.06
N LEU A 66 -22.93 -6.28 6.98
CA LEU A 66 -23.84 -6.11 5.85
C LEU A 66 -23.20 -5.28 4.72
N TYR A 67 -22.59 -4.17 5.07
CA TYR A 67 -21.92 -3.27 4.15
C TYR A 67 -20.89 -2.42 4.89
N ARG A 68 -20.01 -1.78 4.14
CA ARG A 68 -19.11 -0.74 4.64
C ARG A 68 -19.19 0.50 3.77
N ILE A 69 -18.91 1.67 4.34
CA ILE A 69 -18.78 2.93 3.61
C ILE A 69 -17.29 3.20 3.44
N VAL A 70 -16.87 3.38 2.19
CA VAL A 70 -15.47 3.57 1.80
C VAL A 70 -15.28 5.01 1.34
N GLU A 71 -14.26 5.70 1.86
CA GLU A 71 -13.78 6.98 1.33
C GLU A 71 -13.28 6.78 -0.11
N PRO A 72 -13.89 7.45 -1.10
CA PRO A 72 -13.59 7.12 -2.48
C PRO A 72 -12.36 7.83 -3.06
N ASN A 73 -11.91 8.94 -2.47
CA ASN A 73 -10.95 9.86 -3.09
C ASN A 73 -9.52 9.69 -2.59
N THR A 74 -9.32 8.94 -1.49
CA THR A 74 -7.99 8.66 -0.95
C THR A 74 -7.88 7.18 -0.62
N TRP A 75 -6.92 6.52 -1.22
CA TRP A 75 -6.68 5.10 -1.00
C TRP A 75 -5.18 4.79 -1.08
N TYR A 76 -4.80 3.57 -0.70
CA TYR A 76 -3.41 3.21 -0.51
C TYR A 76 -3.07 1.93 -1.24
N CYS A 77 -1.91 1.94 -1.91
CA CYS A 77 -1.30 0.77 -2.53
C CYS A 77 -0.07 0.37 -1.71
N ALA A 78 -0.11 -0.81 -1.07
CA ALA A 78 0.97 -1.32 -0.27
C ALA A 78 1.61 -2.55 -0.91
N PHE A 79 2.95 -2.63 -0.90
CA PHE A 79 3.68 -3.75 -1.47
C PHE A 79 4.99 -4.02 -0.72
N LEU A 80 5.56 -5.20 -0.95
CA LEU A 80 6.79 -5.67 -0.31
C LEU A 80 7.96 -5.71 -1.29
N THR A 81 9.11 -5.16 -0.88
CA THR A 81 10.40 -5.38 -1.51
C THR A 81 11.35 -6.11 -0.56
N ASN A 82 12.51 -6.57 -1.04
CA ASN A 82 13.51 -7.16 -0.17
C ASN A 82 14.32 -6.06 0.53
N ALA A 83 14.70 -6.29 1.79
CA ALA A 83 15.53 -5.34 2.53
C ALA A 83 16.95 -5.19 1.94
N ALA A 84 17.42 -6.20 1.20
CA ALA A 84 18.68 -6.14 0.46
C ALA A 84 18.58 -5.43 -0.90
N ASP A 85 17.36 -5.12 -1.37
CA ASP A 85 17.16 -4.37 -2.60
C ASP A 85 17.55 -2.91 -2.38
N PRO A 86 18.44 -2.32 -3.19
CA PRO A 86 18.86 -0.93 -3.02
C PRO A 86 17.76 0.07 -3.34
N VAL A 87 16.85 -0.26 -4.25
CA VAL A 87 15.76 0.64 -4.66
C VAL A 87 14.72 0.76 -3.56
N ARG A 88 14.42 1.98 -3.15
CA ARG A 88 13.40 2.34 -2.16
C ARG A 88 12.47 3.40 -2.72
N LEU A 89 11.24 3.38 -2.24
CA LEU A 89 10.39 4.55 -2.41
C LEU A 89 10.89 5.68 -1.50
N VAL A 90 11.05 6.85 -2.08
CA VAL A 90 11.47 8.06 -1.36
C VAL A 90 10.24 8.77 -0.84
N LYS A 91 10.16 9.00 0.46
CA LYS A 91 9.05 9.67 1.12
C LYS A 91 8.75 11.02 0.49
N GLY A 92 7.49 11.24 0.12
CA GLY A 92 7.02 12.47 -0.51
C GLY A 92 7.25 12.54 -2.04
N GLN A 93 8.00 11.60 -2.61
CA GLN A 93 8.18 11.49 -4.07
C GLN A 93 6.90 10.98 -4.73
N GLU A 94 6.58 11.55 -5.89
CA GLU A 94 5.46 11.10 -6.73
C GLU A 94 5.91 9.97 -7.67
N TYR A 95 5.09 8.95 -7.77
CA TYR A 95 5.27 7.79 -8.63
C TYR A 95 4.06 7.59 -9.54
N SER A 96 4.32 7.20 -10.79
CA SER A 96 3.29 6.74 -11.72
C SER A 96 3.03 5.26 -11.48
N VAL A 97 1.76 4.90 -11.35
CA VAL A 97 1.30 3.53 -11.10
C VAL A 97 0.33 3.10 -12.20
N VAL A 98 0.65 2.00 -12.86
CA VAL A 98 -0.21 1.36 -13.86
C VAL A 98 -0.58 -0.02 -13.36
N PHE A 99 -1.86 -0.29 -13.17
CA PHE A 99 -2.36 -1.57 -12.68
C PHE A 99 -2.65 -2.53 -13.83
N ASP A 100 -2.32 -3.80 -13.63
CA ASP A 100 -2.60 -4.86 -14.59
C ASP A 100 -4.12 -4.99 -14.84
N GLY A 101 -4.51 -5.10 -16.11
CA GLY A 101 -5.91 -5.04 -16.51
C GLY A 101 -6.52 -3.63 -16.61
N TYR A 102 -5.80 -2.58 -16.17
CA TYR A 102 -6.21 -1.17 -16.22
C TYR A 102 -5.18 -0.30 -16.95
N SER A 103 -4.52 -0.85 -17.95
CA SER A 103 -3.40 -0.21 -18.67
C SER A 103 -3.74 1.11 -19.39
N GLY A 104 -5.03 1.40 -19.57
CA GLY A 104 -5.51 2.69 -20.09
C GLY A 104 -5.46 3.85 -19.08
N SER A 105 -5.17 3.57 -17.81
CA SER A 105 -5.17 4.57 -16.73
C SER A 105 -3.84 4.56 -15.99
N THR A 106 -3.26 5.76 -15.80
CA THR A 106 -2.08 5.96 -14.97
C THR A 106 -2.50 6.73 -13.71
N TYR A 107 -2.22 6.16 -12.57
CA TYR A 107 -2.48 6.78 -11.26
C TYR A 107 -1.21 7.43 -10.72
N ARG A 108 -1.38 8.50 -9.96
CA ARG A 108 -0.28 9.17 -9.26
C ARG A 108 -0.33 8.80 -7.79
N GLY A 109 0.75 8.22 -7.30
CA GLY A 109 0.91 7.84 -5.91
C GLY A 109 2.05 8.58 -5.26
N VAL A 110 1.82 9.17 -4.09
CA VAL A 110 2.85 9.80 -3.27
C VAL A 110 3.34 8.77 -2.27
N ALA A 111 4.66 8.55 -2.23
CA ALA A 111 5.25 7.59 -1.31
C ALA A 111 5.17 8.08 0.14
N LEU A 112 4.68 7.21 1.01
CA LEU A 112 4.81 7.34 2.44
C LEU A 112 6.18 6.81 2.90
N GLU A 113 6.48 6.96 4.19
CA GLU A 113 7.72 6.43 4.75
C GLU A 113 7.78 4.91 4.63
N ALA A 114 8.82 4.40 3.96
CA ALA A 114 9.05 2.97 3.84
C ALA A 114 9.53 2.37 5.17
N LYS A 115 9.04 1.19 5.54
CA LYS A 115 9.35 0.54 6.82
C LYS A 115 10.05 -0.79 6.62
N VAL A 116 11.22 -0.93 7.23
CA VAL A 116 11.92 -2.22 7.28
C VAL A 116 11.21 -3.13 8.28
N SER A 117 10.80 -4.31 7.83
CA SER A 117 10.14 -5.35 8.61
C SER A 117 10.83 -6.68 8.33
N GLY A 118 11.77 -7.07 9.19
CA GLY A 118 12.62 -8.25 9.00
C GLY A 118 13.48 -8.17 7.73
N LYS A 119 13.29 -9.14 6.83
CA LYS A 119 13.98 -9.20 5.52
C LYS A 119 13.23 -8.47 4.41
N LYS A 120 12.13 -7.80 4.74
CA LYS A 120 11.26 -7.09 3.79
C LYS A 120 11.17 -5.61 4.12
N VAL A 121 10.79 -4.84 3.13
CA VAL A 121 10.41 -3.44 3.28
C VAL A 121 8.96 -3.31 2.88
N VAL A 122 8.16 -2.73 3.75
CA VAL A 122 6.78 -2.33 3.48
C VAL A 122 6.83 -0.95 2.83
N ASN A 123 6.36 -0.88 1.60
CA ASN A 123 6.24 0.36 0.83
C ASN A 123 4.76 0.69 0.67
N ILE A 124 4.40 1.97 0.81
CA ILE A 124 3.03 2.45 0.71
C ILE A 124 2.98 3.68 -0.18
N LEU A 125 2.10 3.65 -1.18
CA LEU A 125 1.75 4.82 -2.00
C LEU A 125 0.34 5.28 -1.63
N GLN A 126 0.20 6.55 -1.33
CA GLN A 126 -1.10 7.21 -1.18
C GLN A 126 -1.54 7.72 -2.55
N ILE A 127 -2.73 7.33 -2.97
CA ILE A 127 -3.32 7.75 -4.25
C ILE A 127 -4.53 8.62 -3.96
N ASN A 128 -4.49 9.87 -4.41
CA ASN A 128 -5.54 10.86 -4.23
C ASN A 128 -6.36 10.99 -5.53
N SER A 129 -7.14 9.98 -5.82
CA SER A 129 -8.08 9.93 -6.95
C SER A 129 -9.22 9.00 -6.61
N ASP A 130 -10.29 9.05 -7.39
CA ASP A 130 -11.41 8.14 -7.19
C ASP A 130 -10.97 6.68 -7.27
N ILE A 131 -11.34 5.88 -6.24
CA ILE A 131 -11.00 4.46 -6.15
C ILE A 131 -11.62 3.62 -7.27
N GLY A 132 -12.72 4.09 -7.87
CA GLY A 132 -13.37 3.45 -9.01
C GLY A 132 -13.63 1.97 -8.80
N ASP A 133 -13.15 1.18 -9.76
CA ASP A 133 -13.35 -0.27 -9.81
C ASP A 133 -12.49 -1.04 -8.78
N PHE A 134 -11.55 -0.36 -8.12
CA PHE A 134 -10.67 -1.00 -7.12
C PHE A 134 -11.33 -1.23 -5.75
N ILE A 135 -12.56 -0.74 -5.54
CA ILE A 135 -13.26 -0.86 -4.24
C ILE A 135 -13.42 -2.30 -3.75
N GLY A 136 -13.45 -3.28 -4.68
CA GLY A 136 -13.52 -4.72 -4.40
C GLY A 136 -12.20 -5.46 -4.67
N VAL A 137 -11.11 -4.76 -4.96
CA VAL A 137 -9.82 -5.38 -5.32
C VAL A 137 -8.88 -5.33 -4.13
N ARG A 138 -8.45 -6.50 -3.64
CA ARG A 138 -7.49 -6.60 -2.53
C ARG A 138 -6.04 -6.64 -3.01
N SER A 139 -5.77 -7.37 -4.07
CA SER A 139 -4.43 -7.57 -4.59
C SER A 139 -4.42 -7.53 -6.11
N ILE A 140 -3.49 -6.79 -6.67
CA ILE A 140 -3.34 -6.60 -8.10
C ILE A 140 -1.87 -6.36 -8.43
N LYS A 141 -1.44 -6.77 -9.62
CA LYS A 141 -0.10 -6.44 -10.12
C LYS A 141 -0.06 -5.01 -10.61
N ALA A 142 1.06 -4.32 -10.38
CA ALA A 142 1.26 -2.95 -10.85
C ALA A 142 2.69 -2.74 -11.33
N ALA A 143 2.85 -1.86 -12.32
CA ALA A 143 4.11 -1.26 -12.68
C ALA A 143 4.21 0.11 -12.00
N ILE A 144 5.30 0.36 -11.30
CA ILE A 144 5.56 1.62 -10.58
C ILE A 144 6.81 2.25 -11.19
N SER A 145 6.71 3.50 -11.59
CA SER A 145 7.82 4.26 -12.19
C SER A 145 7.85 5.69 -11.69
N ALA A 146 9.05 6.29 -11.70
CA ALA A 146 9.24 7.71 -11.45
C ALA A 146 10.26 8.28 -12.43
N GLN A 147 10.17 9.58 -12.69
CA GLN A 147 11.28 10.31 -13.26
C GLN A 147 12.22 10.70 -12.12
N VAL A 148 13.48 10.29 -12.24
CA VAL A 148 14.50 10.57 -11.23
C VAL A 148 15.71 11.22 -11.89
N SER A 149 16.40 12.06 -11.13
CA SER A 149 17.69 12.61 -11.48
C SER A 149 18.60 12.53 -10.25
N GLY A 150 19.86 12.17 -10.45
CA GLY A 150 20.78 11.97 -9.35
C GLY A 150 22.20 11.73 -9.83
N VAL A 151 23.06 11.34 -8.90
CA VAL A 151 24.44 10.93 -9.20
C VAL A 151 24.46 9.42 -9.44
N GLU A 152 25.06 9.04 -10.56
CA GLU A 152 25.22 7.63 -10.88
C GLU A 152 26.37 7.03 -10.06
N VAL A 153 26.11 5.90 -9.40
CA VAL A 153 27.09 5.13 -8.63
C VAL A 153 27.08 3.66 -9.06
N ASN A 154 28.18 2.96 -8.83
CA ASN A 154 28.22 1.51 -9.07
C ASN A 154 27.40 0.80 -7.96
N THR A 155 26.54 -0.13 -8.35
CA THR A 155 25.73 -0.92 -7.40
C THR A 155 26.58 -1.72 -6.39
N GLU A 156 27.79 -2.16 -6.79
CA GLU A 156 28.72 -2.84 -5.91
C GLU A 156 29.26 -1.94 -4.78
N SER A 157 29.20 -0.62 -4.95
CA SER A 157 29.62 0.34 -3.93
C SER A 157 28.55 0.59 -2.86
N ILE A 158 27.33 0.13 -3.09
CA ILE A 158 26.21 0.33 -2.17
C ILE A 158 26.27 -0.75 -1.09
N GLN A 159 26.38 -0.33 0.15
CA GLN A 159 26.35 -1.19 1.33
C GLN A 159 25.10 -0.92 2.14
N PHE A 160 24.77 -1.84 3.06
CA PHE A 160 23.57 -1.71 3.90
C PHE A 160 23.94 -1.85 5.38
N GLU A 161 23.40 -0.96 6.19
CA GLU A 161 23.40 -1.11 7.63
C GLU A 161 21.96 -0.98 8.14
N LYS A 162 21.47 -2.03 8.81
CA LYS A 162 20.08 -2.09 9.30
C LYS A 162 19.02 -1.79 8.23
N GLY A 163 19.32 -2.12 6.96
CA GLY A 163 18.44 -1.87 5.82
C GLY A 163 18.51 -0.47 5.22
N VAL A 164 19.38 0.40 5.73
CA VAL A 164 19.65 1.73 5.17
C VAL A 164 20.82 1.62 4.21
N PRO A 165 20.68 2.04 2.93
CA PRO A 165 21.77 2.05 1.96
C PRO A 165 22.75 3.19 2.22
N TYR A 166 24.04 2.91 2.08
CA TYR A 166 25.11 3.93 2.16
C TYR A 166 26.25 3.60 1.21
N ILE A 167 27.08 4.61 0.91
CA ILE A 167 28.34 4.46 0.20
C ILE A 167 29.50 4.93 1.08
N VAL A 168 30.70 4.42 0.78
CA VAL A 168 31.95 4.89 1.42
C VAL A 168 32.73 5.69 0.38
N LEU A 169 33.06 6.92 0.72
CA LEU A 169 33.88 7.77 -0.16
C LEU A 169 35.33 7.32 -0.11
N ALA A 170 36.02 7.39 -1.29
CA ALA A 170 37.43 7.14 -1.39
C ALA A 170 38.24 8.41 -1.08
N ASP A 171 37.94 9.06 0.05
CA ASP A 171 38.55 10.33 0.49
C ASP A 171 39.73 10.13 1.44
N GLY A 172 40.17 8.88 1.63
CA GLY A 172 41.23 8.53 2.58
C GLY A 172 40.75 8.39 4.04
N ASN A 173 39.56 8.93 4.38
CA ASN A 173 38.97 8.84 5.72
C ASN A 173 37.86 7.78 5.80
N ASN A 174 37.54 7.13 4.68
CA ASN A 174 36.40 6.19 4.56
C ASN A 174 35.07 6.80 5.05
N THR A 175 34.81 8.05 4.66
CA THR A 175 33.59 8.75 5.05
C THR A 175 32.37 8.02 4.51
N ARG A 176 31.43 7.68 5.40
CA ARG A 176 30.16 7.04 5.06
C ARG A 176 29.11 8.09 4.79
N ILE A 177 28.39 7.92 3.68
CA ILE A 177 27.25 8.77 3.31
C ILE A 177 26.03 7.86 3.12
N GLU A 178 24.97 8.10 3.87
CA GLU A 178 23.66 7.50 3.61
C GLU A 178 23.11 8.04 2.30
N ILE A 179 22.55 7.15 1.49
CA ILE A 179 22.03 7.48 0.16
C ILE A 179 20.60 7.00 0.00
N GLU A 180 19.89 7.62 -0.91
CA GLU A 180 18.61 7.15 -1.41
C GLU A 180 18.82 6.63 -2.84
N VAL A 181 18.40 5.41 -3.10
CA VAL A 181 18.54 4.78 -4.43
C VAL A 181 17.19 4.81 -5.13
N TYR A 182 17.09 5.59 -6.18
CA TYR A 182 15.86 5.79 -6.96
C TYR A 182 15.66 4.74 -8.04
N ALA A 183 16.75 4.32 -8.69
CA ALA A 183 16.70 3.35 -9.77
C ALA A 183 17.98 2.54 -9.85
N VAL A 184 17.90 1.32 -10.40
CA VAL A 184 19.04 0.46 -10.72
C VAL A 184 18.89 -0.01 -12.16
N ASP A 185 19.97 0.14 -12.96
CA ASP A 185 20.09 -0.41 -14.30
C ASP A 185 21.43 -1.16 -14.43
N GLY A 186 21.33 -2.49 -14.42
CA GLY A 186 22.51 -3.36 -14.44
C GLY A 186 23.45 -3.11 -13.24
N SER A 187 24.67 -2.64 -13.51
CA SER A 187 25.69 -2.35 -12.49
C SER A 187 25.66 -0.92 -11.96
N LYS A 188 24.69 -0.11 -12.38
CA LYS A 188 24.60 1.31 -12.04
C LYS A 188 23.33 1.60 -11.26
N ALA A 189 23.43 2.54 -10.32
CA ALA A 189 22.33 3.06 -9.52
C ALA A 189 22.33 4.59 -9.52
N ILE A 190 21.13 5.18 -9.45
CA ILE A 190 20.90 6.62 -9.31
C ILE A 190 20.10 6.84 -8.03
#